data_4f10350d9e4d6864f36b2b7b216110d6
#
_entry.id   4f10350d9e4d6864f36b2b7b216110d6
#
_cell.length_a   1.000
_cell.length_b   1.000
_cell.length_c   1.000
_cell.angle_alpha   90.00
_cell.angle_beta   90.00
_cell.angle_gamma   90.00
#
_symmetry.space_group_name_H-M   'P 1'
#
loop_
_entity.id
_entity.type
_entity.pdbx_description
1 polymer ?
#
loop_
_entity_poly.entity_id
_entity_poly.type
_entity_poly.pdbx_seq_one_letter_code
_entity_poly.pdbx_strand_id
1 'polypeptide(L)'
;MALDVEFLWERTYAPIPCLAQVAVEDRISLVDPIAGAPLDDIAALLADPAVEVVMHAPSADLTLFALAFDVRPATLLDSQLIAGFVGLGAGQSLGALLGRVLDIKVAKTEGYSDWSRRPLTRAQLDYAASDVAHLFALVDGLMARADALGRTEWVIEEHHRRYGPDARVAPDPFEAWRKVKGQGRLQPRERAVLRRAAAWREMEARRRDRPVGWLLPDRTLLEIARRRPAGPAALLDERGVPSAMREREAEGLIHAMDEGDRDPPLALGPPPPPRVQARLDTLTPLAQILLTGRAAAVDLAPTLVATRDDVDRFLACVLTGGDTDAHPLGRGWRREVAGNALCDLAAGRLGIAPLAEPPYLAEITLPGH
;
A
#
# COMPACT_ATOMS: atom_id res chain seq x y z
N MET A 1 -8.18 -11.43 18.52
CA MET A 1 -9.46 -10.95 17.96
C MET A 1 -9.40 -11.03 16.44
N ALA A 2 -10.38 -11.67 15.77
CA ALA A 2 -10.51 -11.53 14.31
C ALA A 2 -11.47 -10.36 14.01
N LEU A 3 -11.17 -9.57 12.99
CA LEU A 3 -11.92 -8.36 12.63
C LEU A 3 -12.03 -8.21 11.12
N ASP A 4 -13.21 -7.78 10.68
CA ASP A 4 -13.49 -7.31 9.33
C ASP A 4 -14.53 -6.17 9.39
N VAL A 5 -14.60 -5.30 8.38
CA VAL A 5 -15.54 -4.18 8.38
C VAL A 5 -16.12 -3.96 6.99
N GLU A 6 -17.44 -3.96 6.89
CA GLU A 6 -18.15 -3.48 5.72
C GLU A 6 -18.37 -1.97 5.79
N PHE A 7 -18.04 -1.25 4.73
CA PHE A 7 -18.08 0.21 4.68
C PHE A 7 -18.44 0.75 3.30
N LEU A 8 -18.88 2.02 3.26
CA LEU A 8 -19.04 2.79 2.04
C LEU A 8 -17.89 3.79 1.87
N TRP A 9 -17.27 3.84 0.71
CA TRP A 9 -16.14 4.75 0.43
C TRP A 9 -16.15 5.38 -0.97
N GLU A 10 -17.31 5.52 -1.58
CA GLU A 10 -17.40 6.04 -2.95
C GLU A 10 -17.50 7.56 -3.01
N ARG A 11 -18.11 8.20 -1.99
CA ARG A 11 -18.52 9.60 -2.00
C ARG A 11 -17.95 10.44 -0.87
N THR A 12 -17.16 9.84 -0.01
CA THR A 12 -16.59 10.45 1.19
C THR A 12 -15.06 10.39 1.16
N TYR A 13 -14.41 11.21 1.97
CA TYR A 13 -12.97 11.14 2.18
C TYR A 13 -12.60 9.94 3.04
N ALA A 14 -13.27 9.79 4.16
CA ALA A 14 -13.11 8.63 5.04
C ALA A 14 -14.14 7.54 4.71
N PRO A 15 -13.78 6.24 4.85
CA PRO A 15 -14.76 5.17 4.80
C PRO A 15 -15.84 5.36 5.88
N ILE A 16 -17.11 5.12 5.53
CA ILE A 16 -18.24 5.15 6.47
C ILE A 16 -18.49 3.71 6.92
N PRO A 17 -18.24 3.35 8.19
CA PRO A 17 -18.47 1.99 8.66
C PRO A 17 -19.97 1.66 8.64
N CYS A 18 -20.29 0.50 8.08
CA CYS A 18 -21.66 0.02 7.99
C CYS A 18 -21.93 -1.19 8.90
N LEU A 19 -20.95 -2.07 9.03
CA LEU A 19 -21.04 -3.24 9.90
C LEU A 19 -19.63 -3.68 10.27
N ALA A 20 -19.34 -3.91 11.55
CA ALA A 20 -18.10 -4.53 11.99
C ALA A 20 -18.36 -5.97 12.47
N GLN A 21 -17.55 -6.89 12.01
CA GLN A 21 -17.56 -8.31 12.36
C GLN A 21 -16.40 -8.59 13.28
N VAL A 22 -16.69 -9.09 14.46
CA VAL A 22 -15.67 -9.40 15.48
C VAL A 22 -15.83 -10.85 15.91
N ALA A 23 -14.75 -11.62 15.84
CA ALA A 23 -14.69 -12.92 16.47
C ALA A 23 -13.66 -12.92 17.62
N VAL A 24 -14.06 -13.46 18.76
CA VAL A 24 -13.21 -13.69 19.92
C VAL A 24 -13.51 -15.10 20.42
N GLU A 25 -12.48 -15.93 20.43
CA GLU A 25 -12.64 -17.38 20.69
C GLU A 25 -13.67 -18.00 19.72
N ASP A 26 -14.77 -18.57 20.22
CA ASP A 26 -15.86 -19.20 19.47
C ASP A 26 -17.09 -18.28 19.28
N ARG A 27 -16.99 -17.02 19.71
CA ARG A 27 -18.08 -16.05 19.63
C ARG A 27 -17.87 -15.10 18.45
N ILE A 28 -18.93 -14.91 17.66
CA ILE A 28 -19.00 -13.90 16.60
C ILE A 28 -20.02 -12.85 16.98
N SER A 29 -19.63 -11.59 16.91
CA SER A 29 -20.47 -10.43 17.12
C SER A 29 -20.51 -9.57 15.88
N LEU A 30 -21.70 -9.13 15.49
CA LEU A 30 -21.93 -8.16 14.43
C LEU A 30 -22.31 -6.85 15.08
N VAL A 31 -21.45 -5.84 14.94
CA VAL A 31 -21.63 -4.50 15.54
C VAL A 31 -22.11 -3.56 14.44
N ASP A 32 -23.28 -2.97 14.66
CA ASP A 32 -24.00 -2.15 13.68
C ASP A 32 -23.92 -0.65 14.00
N PRO A 33 -22.95 0.09 13.46
CA PRO A 33 -22.81 1.52 13.72
C PRO A 33 -23.95 2.35 13.11
N ILE A 34 -24.60 1.85 12.04
CA ILE A 34 -25.77 2.52 11.44
C ILE A 34 -26.98 2.46 12.39
N ALA A 35 -27.11 1.38 13.16
CA ALA A 35 -28.12 1.25 14.21
C ALA A 35 -27.71 1.95 15.52
N GLY A 36 -26.55 2.60 15.57
CA GLY A 36 -26.07 3.38 16.70
C GLY A 36 -25.15 2.64 17.68
N ALA A 37 -24.67 1.44 17.33
CA ALA A 37 -23.66 0.75 18.12
C ALA A 37 -22.28 1.43 17.93
N PRO A 38 -21.58 1.86 19.01
CA PRO A 38 -20.28 2.50 18.88
C PRO A 38 -19.20 1.50 18.49
N LEU A 39 -18.17 1.96 17.78
CA LEU A 39 -16.98 1.17 17.46
C LEU A 39 -15.79 1.46 18.39
N ASP A 40 -16.00 2.27 19.43
CA ASP A 40 -14.92 2.72 20.34
C ASP A 40 -14.25 1.56 21.08
N ASP A 41 -15.02 0.56 21.50
CA ASP A 41 -14.47 -0.63 22.15
C ASP A 41 -13.60 -1.46 21.19
N ILE A 42 -14.01 -1.56 19.91
CA ILE A 42 -13.20 -2.23 18.87
C ILE A 42 -11.92 -1.45 18.63
N ALA A 43 -12.02 -0.12 18.55
CA ALA A 43 -10.86 0.75 18.40
C ALA A 43 -9.88 0.63 19.58
N ALA A 44 -10.40 0.54 20.82
CA ALA A 44 -9.60 0.30 22.02
C ALA A 44 -8.88 -1.06 21.98
N LEU A 45 -9.58 -2.13 21.58
CA LEU A 45 -9.00 -3.47 21.43
C LEU A 45 -7.92 -3.52 20.32
N LEU A 46 -8.11 -2.78 19.23
CA LEU A 46 -7.09 -2.65 18.17
C LEU A 46 -5.79 -2.02 18.69
N ALA A 47 -5.90 -1.03 19.56
CA ALA A 47 -4.75 -0.33 20.14
C ALA A 47 -4.06 -1.09 21.28
N ASP A 48 -4.71 -2.10 21.84
CA ASP A 48 -4.19 -2.84 23.00
C ASP A 48 -3.09 -3.83 22.54
N PRO A 49 -1.84 -3.69 23.03
CA PRO A 49 -0.75 -4.62 22.71
C PRO A 49 -0.96 -6.06 23.24
N ALA A 50 -1.88 -6.27 24.18
CA ALA A 50 -2.25 -7.59 24.65
C ALA A 50 -3.22 -8.33 23.71
N VAL A 51 -3.78 -7.62 22.72
CA VAL A 51 -4.74 -8.17 21.76
C VAL A 51 -4.05 -8.41 20.42
N GLU A 52 -3.85 -9.69 20.07
CA GLU A 52 -3.47 -10.05 18.70
C GLU A 52 -4.69 -9.93 17.79
N VAL A 53 -4.57 -9.14 16.74
CA VAL A 53 -5.63 -8.91 15.75
C VAL A 53 -5.33 -9.72 14.50
N VAL A 54 -6.34 -10.44 13.99
CA VAL A 54 -6.27 -11.21 12.75
C VAL A 54 -7.25 -10.63 11.76
N MET A 55 -6.77 -10.31 10.56
CA MET A 55 -7.59 -9.75 9.47
C MET A 55 -7.21 -10.36 8.11
N HIS A 56 -8.01 -10.08 7.10
CA HIS A 56 -7.71 -10.43 5.72
C HIS A 56 -7.64 -9.17 4.85
N ALA A 57 -6.47 -8.87 4.27
CA ALA A 57 -6.26 -7.72 3.39
C ALA A 57 -6.69 -6.35 4.00
N PRO A 58 -6.28 -6.00 5.22
CA PRO A 58 -6.90 -5.01 6.10
C PRO A 58 -6.66 -3.55 5.72
N SER A 59 -6.09 -3.24 4.56
CA SER A 59 -5.61 -1.89 4.24
C SER A 59 -6.69 -0.80 4.31
N ALA A 60 -7.93 -1.13 3.91
CA ALA A 60 -9.04 -0.19 3.91
C ALA A 60 -9.62 -0.03 5.32
N ASP A 61 -9.76 -1.13 6.06
CA ASP A 61 -10.21 -1.15 7.45
C ASP A 61 -9.28 -0.35 8.36
N LEU A 62 -7.98 -0.56 8.21
CA LEU A 62 -6.97 0.21 8.94
C LEU A 62 -7.03 1.70 8.62
N THR A 63 -7.31 2.06 7.37
CA THR A 63 -7.54 3.45 6.98
C THR A 63 -8.78 4.02 7.67
N LEU A 64 -9.86 3.25 7.77
CA LEU A 64 -11.08 3.63 8.51
C LEU A 64 -10.75 3.93 9.97
N PHE A 65 -10.13 2.98 10.69
CA PHE A 65 -9.81 3.17 12.11
C PHE A 65 -8.81 4.31 12.35
N ALA A 66 -7.82 4.47 11.47
CA ALA A 66 -6.86 5.57 11.56
C ALA A 66 -7.51 6.95 11.33
N LEU A 67 -8.49 7.05 10.42
CA LEU A 67 -9.16 8.32 10.13
C LEU A 67 -10.26 8.67 11.14
N ALA A 68 -11.01 7.67 11.61
CA ALA A 68 -12.16 7.86 12.49
C ALA A 68 -11.77 7.93 13.98
N PHE A 69 -10.76 7.16 14.40
CA PHE A 69 -10.42 6.97 15.83
C PHE A 69 -8.96 7.30 16.15
N ASP A 70 -8.14 7.64 15.15
CA ASP A 70 -6.67 7.81 15.28
C ASP A 70 -5.98 6.57 15.89
N VAL A 71 -6.48 5.38 15.55
CA VAL A 71 -6.04 4.10 16.11
C VAL A 71 -5.38 3.24 15.05
N ARG A 72 -4.37 2.48 15.48
CA ARG A 72 -3.67 1.43 14.71
C ARG A 72 -3.61 0.15 15.53
N PRO A 73 -3.61 -1.02 14.89
CA PRO A 73 -3.37 -2.26 15.62
C PRO A 73 -1.95 -2.26 16.19
N ALA A 74 -1.85 -2.66 17.46
CA ALA A 74 -0.56 -2.87 18.11
C ALA A 74 0.12 -4.14 17.58
N THR A 75 -0.67 -5.18 17.36
CA THR A 75 -0.27 -6.47 16.78
C THR A 75 -1.29 -6.89 15.73
N LEU A 76 -0.85 -7.21 14.52
CA LEU A 76 -1.73 -7.61 13.42
C LEU A 76 -1.13 -8.75 12.61
N LEU A 77 -1.94 -9.75 12.31
CA LEU A 77 -1.68 -10.80 11.34
C LEU A 77 -2.65 -10.66 10.15
N ASP A 78 -2.11 -10.48 8.96
CA ASP A 78 -2.85 -10.41 7.70
C ASP A 78 -2.74 -11.76 6.97
N SER A 79 -3.84 -12.50 6.93
CA SER A 79 -3.90 -13.81 6.28
C SER A 79 -3.55 -13.77 4.79
N GLN A 80 -3.88 -12.68 4.07
CA GLN A 80 -3.52 -12.50 2.67
C GLN A 80 -2.00 -12.33 2.49
N LEU A 81 -1.36 -11.59 3.40
CA LEU A 81 0.08 -11.39 3.38
C LEU A 81 0.82 -12.70 3.68
N ILE A 82 0.40 -13.43 4.71
CA ILE A 82 0.99 -14.73 5.06
C ILE A 82 0.88 -15.71 3.89
N ALA A 83 -0.29 -15.77 3.22
CA ALA A 83 -0.52 -16.61 2.05
C ALA A 83 0.49 -16.36 0.93
N GLY A 84 0.91 -15.09 0.75
CA GLY A 84 1.96 -14.72 -0.20
C GLY A 84 3.31 -15.35 0.10
N PHE A 85 3.63 -15.58 1.38
CA PHE A 85 4.90 -16.19 1.81
C PHE A 85 4.91 -17.71 1.75
N VAL A 86 3.74 -18.34 1.72
CA VAL A 86 3.64 -19.83 1.73
C VAL A 86 3.28 -20.42 0.37
N GLY A 87 3.55 -19.70 -0.73
CA GLY A 87 3.37 -20.19 -2.09
C GLY A 87 1.93 -20.22 -2.58
N LEU A 88 0.98 -19.62 -1.84
CA LEU A 88 -0.43 -19.57 -2.26
C LEU A 88 -0.73 -18.41 -3.20
N GLY A 89 0.25 -17.52 -3.42
CA GLY A 89 0.15 -16.33 -4.27
C GLY A 89 -0.29 -15.09 -3.51
N ALA A 90 0.17 -13.91 -3.98
CA ALA A 90 -0.24 -12.63 -3.43
C ALA A 90 -1.66 -12.25 -3.88
N GLY A 91 -2.42 -11.56 -3.01
CA GLY A 91 -3.73 -11.01 -3.35
C GLY A 91 -4.85 -12.06 -3.48
N GLN A 92 -4.72 -13.22 -2.84
CA GLN A 92 -5.78 -14.22 -2.81
C GLN A 92 -6.99 -13.70 -2.02
N SER A 93 -8.21 -14.05 -2.46
CA SER A 93 -9.42 -13.77 -1.68
C SER A 93 -9.53 -14.71 -0.47
N LEU A 94 -10.22 -14.26 0.58
CA LEU A 94 -10.47 -15.06 1.78
C LEU A 94 -11.08 -16.43 1.43
N GLY A 95 -12.14 -16.45 0.60
CA GLY A 95 -12.78 -17.70 0.20
C GLY A 95 -11.86 -18.67 -0.55
N ALA A 96 -10.92 -18.15 -1.38
CA ALA A 96 -9.94 -18.99 -2.04
C ALA A 96 -8.94 -19.61 -1.04
N LEU A 97 -8.53 -18.86 -0.03
CA LEU A 97 -7.63 -19.36 1.02
C LEU A 97 -8.32 -20.38 1.92
N LEU A 98 -9.57 -20.12 2.33
CA LEU A 98 -10.36 -21.05 3.13
C LEU A 98 -10.52 -22.40 2.40
N GLY A 99 -10.80 -22.37 1.10
CA GLY A 99 -10.88 -23.58 0.29
C GLY A 99 -9.56 -24.35 0.18
N ARG A 100 -8.42 -23.63 0.03
CA ARG A 100 -7.11 -24.26 -0.18
C ARG A 100 -6.42 -24.72 1.10
N VAL A 101 -6.69 -24.07 2.22
CA VAL A 101 -6.02 -24.33 3.50
C VAL A 101 -6.86 -25.20 4.43
N LEU A 102 -8.18 -24.96 4.47
CA LEU A 102 -9.11 -25.60 5.41
C LEU A 102 -10.15 -26.50 4.75
N ASP A 103 -10.19 -26.56 3.40
CA ASP A 103 -11.22 -27.24 2.61
C ASP A 103 -12.65 -26.72 2.89
N ILE A 104 -12.75 -25.44 3.26
CA ILE A 104 -14.04 -24.76 3.53
C ILE A 104 -14.50 -24.00 2.30
N LYS A 105 -15.71 -24.28 1.84
CA LYS A 105 -16.36 -23.56 0.73
C LYS A 105 -17.26 -22.46 1.29
N VAL A 106 -16.95 -21.20 0.96
CA VAL A 106 -17.78 -20.04 1.31
C VAL A 106 -18.61 -19.62 0.11
N ALA A 107 -19.87 -19.29 0.34
CA ALA A 107 -20.76 -18.77 -0.71
C ALA A 107 -20.30 -17.36 -1.15
N LYS A 108 -20.16 -17.12 -2.45
CA LYS A 108 -19.79 -15.82 -3.02
C LYS A 108 -21.04 -14.98 -3.25
N THR A 109 -21.59 -14.28 -2.27
CA THR A 109 -22.89 -13.67 -2.54
C THR A 109 -23.01 -12.19 -2.25
N GLU A 110 -22.32 -11.61 -1.25
CA GLU A 110 -22.73 -10.29 -0.74
C GLU A 110 -21.66 -9.18 -0.76
N GLY A 111 -20.46 -9.44 -1.28
CA GLY A 111 -19.36 -8.46 -1.29
C GLY A 111 -19.62 -7.15 -2.04
N TYR A 112 -20.69 -7.07 -2.85
CA TYR A 112 -21.13 -5.85 -3.54
C TYR A 112 -22.50 -5.36 -3.07
N SER A 113 -22.98 -5.84 -1.92
CA SER A 113 -24.26 -5.43 -1.35
C SER A 113 -24.22 -3.99 -0.84
N ASP A 114 -25.36 -3.32 -0.82
CA ASP A 114 -25.50 -2.02 -0.16
C ASP A 114 -25.60 -2.22 1.35
N TRP A 115 -24.47 -2.14 2.03
CA TRP A 115 -24.34 -2.33 3.46
C TRP A 115 -24.94 -1.19 4.30
N SER A 116 -25.33 -0.08 3.67
CA SER A 116 -26.00 1.03 4.38
C SER A 116 -27.48 0.79 4.63
N ARG A 117 -28.10 -0.16 3.92
CA ARG A 117 -29.52 -0.43 4.07
C ARG A 117 -29.84 -1.17 5.36
N ARG A 118 -31.03 -0.88 5.91
CA ARG A 118 -31.59 -1.59 7.07
C ARG A 118 -33.04 -1.96 6.81
N PRO A 119 -33.52 -3.14 7.30
CA PRO A 119 -32.71 -4.16 7.99
C PRO A 119 -31.76 -4.89 7.05
N LEU A 120 -30.66 -5.44 7.59
CA LEU A 120 -29.79 -6.36 6.83
C LEU A 120 -30.55 -7.66 6.54
N THR A 121 -30.31 -8.22 5.37
CA THR A 121 -30.87 -9.52 5.00
C THR A 121 -30.16 -10.65 5.75
N ARG A 122 -30.81 -11.81 5.83
CA ARG A 122 -30.19 -13.00 6.42
C ARG A 122 -28.89 -13.38 5.69
N ALA A 123 -28.87 -13.27 4.36
CA ALA A 123 -27.69 -13.56 3.54
C ALA A 123 -26.51 -12.62 3.86
N GLN A 124 -26.77 -11.31 4.07
CA GLN A 124 -25.75 -10.36 4.51
C GLN A 124 -25.21 -10.69 5.89
N LEU A 125 -26.07 -11.04 6.84
CA LEU A 125 -25.65 -11.43 8.19
C LEU A 125 -24.80 -12.70 8.18
N ASP A 126 -25.20 -13.71 7.40
CA ASP A 126 -24.46 -14.97 7.28
C ASP A 126 -23.11 -14.76 6.58
N TYR A 127 -23.06 -13.92 5.53
CA TYR A 127 -21.84 -13.53 4.85
C TYR A 127 -20.88 -12.82 5.83
N ALA A 128 -21.33 -11.75 6.47
CA ALA A 128 -20.54 -10.98 7.44
C ALA A 128 -19.98 -11.87 8.57
N ALA A 129 -20.77 -12.77 9.12
CA ALA A 129 -20.29 -13.73 10.12
C ALA A 129 -19.22 -14.66 9.55
N SER A 130 -19.34 -15.07 8.28
CA SER A 130 -18.39 -15.99 7.65
C SER A 130 -16.99 -15.36 7.41
N ASP A 131 -16.92 -14.02 7.25
CA ASP A 131 -15.65 -13.32 6.98
C ASP A 131 -14.68 -13.37 8.17
N VAL A 132 -15.19 -13.55 9.39
CA VAL A 132 -14.34 -13.69 10.59
C VAL A 132 -14.34 -15.10 11.20
N ALA A 133 -15.33 -15.94 10.87
CA ALA A 133 -15.56 -17.24 11.51
C ALA A 133 -14.35 -18.19 11.48
N HIS A 134 -13.54 -18.11 10.43
CA HIS A 134 -12.46 -19.07 10.20
C HIS A 134 -11.08 -18.42 10.14
N LEU A 135 -10.97 -17.11 10.46
CA LEU A 135 -9.69 -16.39 10.33
C LEU A 135 -8.60 -16.94 11.25
N PHE A 136 -8.92 -17.32 12.49
CA PHE A 136 -7.94 -17.92 13.40
C PHE A 136 -7.38 -19.24 12.84
N ALA A 137 -8.25 -20.17 12.50
CA ALA A 137 -7.84 -21.46 11.93
C ALA A 137 -7.06 -21.30 10.62
N LEU A 138 -7.46 -20.31 9.79
CA LEU A 138 -6.75 -19.97 8.55
C LEU A 138 -5.34 -19.48 8.85
N VAL A 139 -5.18 -18.53 9.77
CA VAL A 139 -3.86 -17.99 10.13
C VAL A 139 -2.99 -19.05 10.75
N ASP A 140 -3.52 -19.87 11.65
CA ASP A 140 -2.80 -21.01 12.25
C ASP A 140 -2.27 -21.97 11.17
N GLY A 141 -3.13 -22.34 10.22
CA GLY A 141 -2.75 -23.20 9.09
C GLY A 141 -1.71 -22.56 8.15
N LEU A 142 -1.81 -21.26 7.92
CA LEU A 142 -0.84 -20.50 7.12
C LEU A 142 0.50 -20.36 7.85
N MET A 143 0.50 -20.06 9.16
CA MET A 143 1.71 -19.92 9.96
C MET A 143 2.44 -21.27 10.12
N ALA A 144 1.71 -22.37 10.31
CA ALA A 144 2.29 -23.71 10.31
C ALA A 144 2.99 -24.03 8.96
N ARG A 145 2.44 -23.59 7.83
CA ARG A 145 3.11 -23.72 6.53
C ARG A 145 4.34 -22.82 6.43
N ALA A 146 4.27 -21.60 6.95
CA ALA A 146 5.41 -20.68 6.98
C ALA A 146 6.56 -21.26 7.80
N ASP A 147 6.25 -21.87 8.95
CA ASP A 147 7.22 -22.56 9.81
C ASP A 147 7.88 -23.74 9.08
N ALA A 148 7.07 -24.61 8.47
CA ALA A 148 7.57 -25.75 7.68
C ALA A 148 8.48 -25.33 6.50
N LEU A 149 8.31 -24.11 5.97
CA LEU A 149 9.15 -23.53 4.92
C LEU A 149 10.34 -22.71 5.46
N GLY A 150 10.48 -22.57 6.80
CA GLY A 150 11.49 -21.73 7.43
C GLY A 150 11.29 -20.23 7.16
N ARG A 151 10.03 -19.76 6.99
CA ARG A 151 9.69 -18.39 6.58
C ARG A 151 8.95 -17.59 7.65
N THR A 152 8.83 -18.11 8.85
CA THR A 152 8.15 -17.42 9.96
C THR A 152 8.73 -16.03 10.20
N GLU A 153 10.07 -15.91 10.25
CA GLU A 153 10.76 -14.63 10.41
C GLU A 153 10.50 -13.66 9.25
N TRP A 154 10.37 -14.15 8.02
CA TRP A 154 10.03 -13.32 6.85
C TRP A 154 8.63 -12.72 6.97
N VAL A 155 7.69 -13.54 7.46
CA VAL A 155 6.31 -13.11 7.73
C VAL A 155 6.29 -12.03 8.79
N ILE A 156 6.98 -12.25 9.93
CA ILE A 156 7.05 -11.30 11.05
C ILE A 156 7.68 -9.98 10.60
N GLU A 157 8.84 -10.05 9.91
CA GLU A 157 9.53 -8.85 9.39
C GLU A 157 8.60 -8.02 8.49
N GLU A 158 7.86 -8.69 7.57
CA GLU A 158 6.99 -7.99 6.65
C GLU A 158 5.75 -7.41 7.33
N HIS A 159 5.16 -8.10 8.31
CA HIS A 159 4.07 -7.56 9.12
C HIS A 159 4.52 -6.33 9.90
N HIS A 160 5.69 -6.41 10.55
CA HIS A 160 6.26 -5.26 11.26
C HIS A 160 6.51 -4.08 10.32
N ARG A 161 7.03 -4.34 9.11
CA ARG A 161 7.26 -3.29 8.11
C ARG A 161 5.98 -2.63 7.63
N ARG A 162 4.89 -3.39 7.42
CA ARG A 162 3.62 -2.90 6.88
C ARG A 162 2.69 -2.30 7.92
N TYR A 163 2.67 -2.91 9.09
CA TYR A 163 1.65 -2.64 10.11
C TYR A 163 2.26 -2.23 11.46
N GLY A 164 3.59 -2.27 11.60
CA GLY A 164 4.28 -1.87 12.82
C GLY A 164 4.16 -0.38 13.15
N PRO A 165 4.75 0.05 14.29
CA PRO A 165 4.60 1.41 14.81
C PRO A 165 5.01 2.51 13.83
N ASP A 166 6.02 2.22 13.00
CA ASP A 166 6.55 3.17 12.01
C ASP A 166 5.77 3.16 10.68
N ALA A 167 4.82 2.24 10.50
CA ALA A 167 4.01 2.16 9.30
C ALA A 167 3.01 3.32 9.23
N ARG A 168 2.93 3.99 8.08
CA ARG A 168 1.97 5.07 7.85
C ARG A 168 0.65 4.48 7.35
N VAL A 169 -0.34 4.42 8.20
CA VAL A 169 -1.70 3.96 7.85
C VAL A 169 -2.56 5.13 7.38
N ALA A 170 -2.56 6.24 8.11
CA ALA A 170 -3.28 7.46 7.69
C ALA A 170 -2.51 8.21 6.58
N PRO A 171 -3.21 8.78 5.59
CA PRO A 171 -2.59 9.62 4.58
C PRO A 171 -1.91 10.85 5.22
N ASP A 172 -0.61 11.05 4.93
CA ASP A 172 0.09 12.30 5.25
C ASP A 172 -0.20 13.30 4.13
N PRO A 173 -0.85 14.44 4.42
CA PRO A 173 -1.15 15.44 3.40
C PRO A 173 0.09 15.92 2.63
N PHE A 174 1.25 16.04 3.30
CA PHE A 174 2.49 16.51 2.67
C PHE A 174 3.20 15.44 1.82
N GLU A 175 2.74 14.19 1.86
CA GLU A 175 3.18 13.11 0.98
C GLU A 175 2.16 12.82 -0.15
N ALA A 176 0.97 13.45 -0.12
CA ALA A 176 -0.10 13.24 -1.10
C ALA A 176 0.34 13.55 -2.54
N TRP A 177 1.27 14.50 -2.74
CA TRP A 177 1.82 14.86 -4.04
C TRP A 177 2.49 13.67 -4.77
N ARG A 178 3.03 12.69 -4.04
CA ARG A 178 3.68 11.50 -4.61
C ARG A 178 2.70 10.62 -5.37
N LYS A 179 1.42 10.63 -4.98
CA LYS A 179 0.33 9.89 -5.64
C LYS A 179 -0.19 10.59 -6.89
N VAL A 180 0.13 11.86 -7.11
CA VAL A 180 -0.33 12.64 -8.27
C VAL A 180 0.36 12.12 -9.53
N LYS A 181 -0.41 11.54 -10.45
CA LYS A 181 0.12 10.95 -11.68
C LYS A 181 0.80 12.00 -12.55
N GLY A 182 2.06 11.79 -12.90
CA GLY A 182 2.84 12.70 -13.76
C GLY A 182 3.70 13.71 -13.00
N GLN A 183 3.71 13.70 -11.66
CA GLN A 183 4.52 14.60 -10.83
C GLN A 183 6.04 14.50 -11.11
N GLY A 184 6.54 13.34 -11.54
CA GLY A 184 7.94 13.14 -11.87
C GLY A 184 8.45 13.98 -13.04
N ARG A 185 7.51 14.52 -13.89
CA ARG A 185 7.85 15.38 -15.02
C ARG A 185 7.95 16.87 -14.65
N LEU A 186 7.63 17.22 -13.40
CA LEU A 186 7.71 18.59 -12.91
C LEU A 186 9.15 18.98 -12.59
N GLN A 187 9.49 20.27 -12.80
CA GLN A 187 10.74 20.83 -12.32
C GLN A 187 10.75 20.84 -10.77
N PRO A 188 11.92 20.84 -10.12
CA PRO A 188 12.00 20.84 -8.67
C PRO A 188 11.19 21.95 -7.98
N ARG A 189 11.12 23.14 -8.58
CA ARG A 189 10.34 24.27 -8.07
C ARG A 189 8.84 24.01 -8.20
N GLU A 190 8.38 23.56 -9.37
CA GLU A 190 6.98 23.20 -9.62
C GLU A 190 6.51 22.08 -8.69
N ARG A 191 7.41 21.15 -8.35
CA ARG A 191 7.13 20.04 -7.44
C ARG A 191 6.99 20.51 -5.99
N ALA A 192 7.76 21.51 -5.56
CA ALA A 192 7.57 22.13 -4.24
C ALA A 192 6.19 22.78 -4.13
N VAL A 193 5.75 23.50 -5.19
CA VAL A 193 4.39 24.04 -5.28
C VAL A 193 3.34 22.93 -5.29
N LEU A 194 3.53 21.87 -6.10
CA LEU A 194 2.62 20.73 -6.11
C LEU A 194 2.48 20.09 -4.74
N ARG A 195 3.56 19.97 -3.96
CA ARG A 195 3.53 19.38 -2.62
C ARG A 195 2.57 20.14 -1.71
N ARG A 196 2.65 21.47 -1.69
CA ARG A 196 1.77 22.31 -0.88
C ARG A 196 0.32 22.31 -1.40
N ALA A 197 0.15 22.40 -2.71
CA ALA A 197 -1.17 22.35 -3.34
C ALA A 197 -1.87 21.00 -3.12
N ALA A 198 -1.14 19.89 -3.19
CA ALA A 198 -1.66 18.56 -2.89
C ALA A 198 -2.00 18.39 -1.40
N ALA A 199 -1.17 18.93 -0.51
CA ALA A 199 -1.44 18.92 0.93
C ALA A 199 -2.72 19.71 1.25
N TRP A 200 -2.88 20.91 0.67
CA TRP A 200 -4.11 21.69 0.80
C TRP A 200 -5.33 20.91 0.30
N ARG A 201 -5.23 20.30 -0.88
CA ARG A 201 -6.31 19.49 -1.46
C ARG A 201 -6.71 18.33 -0.54
N GLU A 202 -5.74 17.64 0.03
CA GLU A 202 -5.95 16.52 0.96
C GLU A 202 -6.67 16.98 2.24
N MET A 203 -6.18 18.05 2.85
CA MET A 203 -6.79 18.64 4.05
C MET A 203 -8.20 19.16 3.80
N GLU A 204 -8.43 19.80 2.66
CA GLU A 204 -9.75 20.33 2.30
C GLU A 204 -10.74 19.19 1.97
N ALA A 205 -10.26 18.10 1.32
CA ALA A 205 -11.03 16.89 1.06
C ALA A 205 -11.49 16.25 2.38
N ARG A 206 -10.55 16.10 3.34
CA ARG A 206 -10.85 15.60 4.67
C ARG A 206 -11.85 16.48 5.43
N ARG A 207 -11.66 17.81 5.40
CA ARG A 207 -12.55 18.76 6.05
C ARG A 207 -14.00 18.71 5.53
N ARG A 208 -14.18 18.42 4.23
CA ARG A 208 -15.50 18.33 3.58
C ARG A 208 -16.06 16.93 3.51
N ASP A 209 -15.29 15.97 3.95
CA ASP A 209 -15.58 14.55 3.75
C ASP A 209 -15.95 14.24 2.29
N ARG A 210 -15.08 14.63 1.34
CA ARG A 210 -15.26 14.43 -0.10
C ARG A 210 -14.02 13.78 -0.73
N PRO A 211 -14.20 12.91 -1.74
CA PRO A 211 -13.06 12.35 -2.47
C PRO A 211 -12.14 13.44 -3.03
N VAL A 212 -10.83 13.28 -2.88
CA VAL A 212 -9.80 14.26 -3.29
C VAL A 212 -9.97 14.70 -4.75
N GLY A 213 -10.26 13.73 -5.63
CA GLY A 213 -10.44 13.97 -7.07
C GLY A 213 -11.68 14.79 -7.41
N TRP A 214 -12.68 14.85 -6.51
CA TRP A 214 -13.88 15.68 -6.72
C TRP A 214 -13.63 17.14 -6.37
N LEU A 215 -12.65 17.42 -5.51
CA LEU A 215 -12.24 18.79 -5.22
C LEU A 215 -11.38 19.36 -6.36
N LEU A 216 -10.40 18.60 -6.81
CA LEU A 216 -9.52 19.01 -7.89
C LEU A 216 -8.83 17.77 -8.50
N PRO A 217 -9.09 17.42 -9.77
CA PRO A 217 -8.46 16.31 -10.43
C PRO A 217 -6.93 16.44 -10.50
N ASP A 218 -6.20 15.32 -10.45
CA ASP A 218 -4.73 15.28 -10.52
C ASP A 218 -4.17 16.07 -11.70
N ARG A 219 -4.77 15.90 -12.89
CA ARG A 219 -4.33 16.60 -14.09
C ARG A 219 -4.41 18.11 -13.93
N THR A 220 -5.52 18.60 -13.37
CA THR A 220 -5.73 20.03 -13.13
C THR A 220 -4.74 20.54 -12.09
N LEU A 221 -4.51 19.80 -11.01
CA LEU A 221 -3.55 20.15 -9.97
C LEU A 221 -2.12 20.29 -10.54
N LEU A 222 -1.70 19.36 -11.43
CA LEU A 222 -0.41 19.45 -12.12
C LEU A 222 -0.29 20.71 -13.00
N GLU A 223 -1.32 21.00 -13.79
CA GLU A 223 -1.32 22.18 -14.67
C GLU A 223 -1.27 23.48 -13.86
N ILE A 224 -2.01 23.58 -12.78
CA ILE A 224 -1.99 24.72 -11.85
C ILE A 224 -0.59 24.89 -11.24
N ALA A 225 0.04 23.79 -10.78
CA ALA A 225 1.39 23.85 -10.22
C ALA A 225 2.44 24.33 -11.22
N ARG A 226 2.24 24.07 -12.53
CA ARG A 226 3.10 24.58 -13.61
C ARG A 226 2.83 26.03 -13.96
N ARG A 227 1.54 26.37 -14.18
CA ARG A 227 1.13 27.67 -14.72
C ARG A 227 1.17 28.78 -13.70
N ARG A 228 0.91 28.44 -12.42
CA ARG A 228 0.90 29.37 -11.31
C ARG A 228 0.00 30.59 -11.56
N PRO A 229 -1.33 30.37 -11.56
CA PRO A 229 -2.28 31.47 -11.73
C PRO A 229 -2.00 32.58 -10.70
N ALA A 230 -2.08 33.83 -11.15
CA ALA A 230 -1.66 34.99 -10.37
C ALA A 230 -2.58 35.33 -9.18
N GLY A 231 -3.71 34.66 -9.04
CA GLY A 231 -4.65 34.86 -7.94
C GLY A 231 -5.91 34.05 -8.09
N PRO A 232 -6.86 34.16 -7.12
CA PRO A 232 -8.07 33.35 -7.07
C PRO A 232 -8.93 33.43 -8.35
N ALA A 233 -9.11 34.60 -8.91
CA ALA A 233 -9.89 34.77 -10.14
C ALA A 233 -9.27 34.05 -11.34
N ALA A 234 -7.94 34.17 -11.53
CA ALA A 234 -7.22 33.47 -12.59
C ALA A 234 -7.25 31.96 -12.39
N LEU A 235 -7.20 31.48 -11.12
CA LEU A 235 -7.33 30.06 -10.79
C LEU A 235 -8.71 29.52 -11.14
N LEU A 236 -9.79 30.26 -10.86
CA LEU A 236 -11.16 29.84 -11.14
C LEU A 236 -11.45 29.77 -12.65
N ASP A 237 -10.72 30.54 -13.47
CA ASP A 237 -10.81 30.54 -14.94
C ASP A 237 -9.97 29.38 -15.56
N GLU A 238 -9.13 28.68 -14.79
CA GLU A 238 -8.31 27.60 -15.32
C GLU A 238 -9.15 26.39 -15.73
N ARG A 239 -8.81 25.82 -16.88
CA ARG A 239 -9.52 24.67 -17.43
C ARG A 239 -9.40 23.45 -16.51
N GLY A 240 -10.54 22.88 -16.14
CA GLY A 240 -10.63 21.68 -15.29
C GLY A 240 -10.74 21.99 -13.81
N VAL A 241 -10.71 23.24 -13.40
CA VAL A 241 -11.14 23.66 -12.06
C VAL A 241 -12.66 23.49 -11.99
N PRO A 242 -13.18 22.76 -10.99
CA PRO A 242 -14.62 22.56 -10.84
C PRO A 242 -15.36 23.90 -10.63
N SER A 243 -16.45 24.11 -11.35
CA SER A 243 -17.29 25.31 -11.23
C SER A 243 -17.90 25.49 -9.82
N ALA A 244 -17.92 24.43 -9.02
CA ALA A 244 -18.34 24.45 -7.62
C ALA A 244 -17.26 24.96 -6.65
N MET A 245 -16.02 25.21 -7.12
CA MET A 245 -14.94 25.78 -6.29
C MET A 245 -15.29 27.24 -5.97
N ARG A 246 -15.28 27.58 -4.70
CA ARG A 246 -15.60 28.92 -4.22
C ARG A 246 -14.34 29.78 -4.14
N GLU A 247 -14.50 31.09 -4.15
CA GLU A 247 -13.39 32.06 -4.06
C GLU A 247 -12.49 31.81 -2.84
N ARG A 248 -13.06 31.59 -1.65
CA ARG A 248 -12.31 31.25 -0.44
C ARG A 248 -11.42 29.99 -0.60
N GLU A 249 -11.84 29.04 -1.41
CA GLU A 249 -11.08 27.81 -1.67
C GLU A 249 -9.95 28.09 -2.65
N ALA A 250 -10.23 28.91 -3.66
CA ALA A 250 -9.22 29.39 -4.57
C ALA A 250 -8.15 30.22 -3.84
N GLU A 251 -8.56 31.08 -2.89
CA GLU A 251 -7.63 31.82 -2.01
C GLU A 251 -6.73 30.87 -1.20
N GLY A 252 -7.33 29.84 -0.57
CA GLY A 252 -6.58 28.86 0.20
C GLY A 252 -5.58 28.07 -0.65
N LEU A 253 -5.96 27.68 -1.88
CA LEU A 253 -5.07 26.99 -2.79
C LEU A 253 -3.94 27.90 -3.28
N ILE A 254 -4.23 29.14 -3.65
CA ILE A 254 -3.21 30.14 -4.04
C ILE A 254 -2.23 30.36 -2.89
N HIS A 255 -2.73 30.54 -1.66
CA HIS A 255 -1.86 30.70 -0.49
C HIS A 255 -0.91 29.49 -0.30
N ALA A 256 -1.43 28.26 -0.42
CA ALA A 256 -0.60 27.06 -0.34
C ALA A 256 0.45 26.98 -1.45
N MET A 257 0.11 27.43 -2.67
CA MET A 257 1.04 27.51 -3.79
C MET A 257 2.14 28.56 -3.55
N ASP A 258 1.81 29.72 -3.00
CA ASP A 258 2.75 30.77 -2.65
C ASP A 258 3.74 30.31 -1.55
N GLU A 259 3.25 29.53 -0.58
CA GLU A 259 4.13 28.85 0.38
C GLU A 259 5.07 27.87 -0.32
N GLY A 260 4.56 27.06 -1.26
CA GLY A 260 5.34 26.13 -2.06
C GLY A 260 6.43 26.82 -2.89
N ASP A 261 6.17 28.06 -3.34
CA ASP A 261 7.18 28.88 -4.01
C ASP A 261 8.28 29.39 -3.08
N ARG A 262 8.00 29.55 -1.80
CA ARG A 262 9.00 29.93 -0.77
C ARG A 262 9.76 28.73 -0.23
N ASP A 263 9.18 27.50 -0.34
CA ASP A 263 9.86 26.28 0.06
C ASP A 263 11.11 26.03 -0.80
N PRO A 264 12.14 25.34 -0.28
CA PRO A 264 13.25 24.87 -1.10
C PRO A 264 12.75 24.02 -2.28
N PRO A 265 13.38 24.12 -3.47
CA PRO A 265 13.06 23.28 -4.60
C PRO A 265 13.07 21.79 -4.23
N LEU A 266 11.98 21.07 -4.52
CA LEU A 266 11.84 19.66 -4.18
C LEU A 266 12.43 18.78 -5.28
N ALA A 267 13.71 18.45 -5.15
CA ALA A 267 14.36 17.50 -6.05
C ALA A 267 13.97 16.05 -5.68
N LEU A 268 13.82 15.19 -6.69
CA LEU A 268 13.70 13.74 -6.48
C LEU A 268 15.04 13.06 -6.23
N GLY A 269 16.04 13.84 -5.85
CA GLY A 269 17.44 13.47 -5.86
C GLY A 269 18.14 13.96 -7.13
N PRO A 270 19.47 14.09 -7.13
CA PRO A 270 20.20 14.35 -8.36
C PRO A 270 19.97 13.16 -9.31
N PRO A 271 19.75 13.40 -10.62
CA PRO A 271 19.74 12.29 -11.57
C PRO A 271 21.06 11.53 -11.45
N PRO A 272 21.05 10.21 -11.62
CA PRO A 272 22.28 9.44 -11.61
C PRO A 272 23.28 10.01 -12.63
N PRO A 273 24.59 9.97 -12.35
CA PRO A 273 25.59 10.38 -13.34
C PRO A 273 25.35 9.66 -14.66
N PRO A 274 25.64 10.26 -15.83
CA PRO A 274 25.33 9.66 -17.14
C PRO A 274 25.84 8.22 -17.32
N ARG A 275 27.01 7.90 -16.75
CA ARG A 275 27.56 6.54 -16.75
C ARG A 275 26.71 5.57 -15.92
N VAL A 276 26.18 6.03 -14.78
CA VAL A 276 25.30 5.24 -13.92
C VAL A 276 23.95 5.05 -14.60
N GLN A 277 23.40 6.10 -15.21
CA GLN A 277 22.15 6.02 -15.96
C GLN A 277 22.25 5.01 -17.13
N ALA A 278 23.30 5.07 -17.93
CA ALA A 278 23.51 4.10 -19.01
C ALA A 278 23.61 2.66 -18.50
N ARG A 279 24.20 2.45 -17.33
CA ARG A 279 24.25 1.12 -16.69
C ARG A 279 22.88 0.70 -16.17
N LEU A 280 22.11 1.61 -15.56
CA LEU A 280 20.73 1.35 -15.10
C LEU A 280 19.83 0.95 -16.26
N ASP A 281 19.90 1.66 -17.39
CA ASP A 281 19.10 1.35 -18.59
C ASP A 281 19.32 -0.09 -19.09
N THR A 282 20.53 -0.62 -18.90
CA THR A 282 20.88 -2.01 -19.25
C THR A 282 20.54 -3.00 -18.12
N LEU A 283 20.88 -2.66 -16.88
CA LEU A 283 20.78 -3.59 -15.75
C LEU A 283 19.35 -3.76 -15.24
N THR A 284 18.53 -2.72 -15.27
CA THR A 284 17.15 -2.80 -14.73
C THR A 284 16.30 -3.90 -15.39
N PRO A 285 16.28 -4.04 -16.74
CA PRO A 285 15.56 -5.15 -17.36
C PRO A 285 16.09 -6.53 -16.93
N LEU A 286 17.41 -6.69 -16.86
CA LEU A 286 18.04 -7.94 -16.43
C LEU A 286 17.72 -8.25 -14.96
N ALA A 287 17.76 -7.24 -14.10
CA ALA A 287 17.45 -7.33 -12.70
C ALA A 287 15.98 -7.73 -12.46
N GLN A 288 15.04 -7.22 -13.27
CA GLN A 288 13.63 -7.63 -13.20
C GLN A 288 13.45 -9.11 -13.57
N ILE A 289 14.14 -9.59 -14.58
CA ILE A 289 14.12 -11.00 -14.98
C ILE A 289 14.71 -11.86 -13.86
N LEU A 290 15.86 -11.47 -13.31
CA LEU A 290 16.53 -12.18 -12.21
C LEU A 290 15.63 -12.23 -10.96
N LEU A 291 15.05 -11.10 -10.56
CA LEU A 291 14.09 -11.01 -9.45
C LEU A 291 12.92 -11.98 -9.65
N THR A 292 12.35 -11.99 -10.85
CA THR A 292 11.21 -12.87 -11.19
C THR A 292 11.61 -14.33 -11.06
N GLY A 293 12.76 -14.73 -11.59
CA GLY A 293 13.26 -16.09 -11.48
C GLY A 293 13.52 -16.53 -10.05
N ARG A 294 14.15 -15.66 -9.25
CA ARG A 294 14.45 -15.95 -7.85
C ARG A 294 13.19 -16.00 -6.97
N ALA A 295 12.24 -15.10 -7.19
CA ALA A 295 10.96 -15.15 -6.52
C ALA A 295 10.21 -16.46 -6.84
N ALA A 296 10.19 -16.86 -8.12
CA ALA A 296 9.57 -18.10 -8.55
C ALA A 296 10.25 -19.34 -7.93
N ALA A 297 11.59 -19.34 -7.80
CA ALA A 297 12.33 -20.44 -7.19
C ALA A 297 11.98 -20.71 -5.73
N VAL A 298 11.40 -19.71 -5.05
CA VAL A 298 10.90 -19.81 -3.68
C VAL A 298 9.39 -19.63 -3.58
N ASP A 299 8.66 -19.85 -4.67
CA ASP A 299 7.19 -19.71 -4.73
C ASP A 299 6.64 -18.38 -4.17
N LEU A 300 7.38 -17.28 -4.39
CA LEU A 300 6.92 -15.94 -4.04
C LEU A 300 6.46 -15.17 -5.29
N ALA A 301 5.47 -14.31 -5.11
CA ALA A 301 5.16 -13.32 -6.14
C ALA A 301 6.30 -12.27 -6.23
N PRO A 302 6.82 -11.93 -7.42
CA PRO A 302 7.88 -10.92 -7.56
C PRO A 302 7.56 -9.59 -6.90
N THR A 303 6.29 -9.17 -6.94
CA THR A 303 5.80 -7.92 -6.32
C THR A 303 5.86 -7.93 -4.78
N LEU A 304 5.90 -9.10 -4.15
CA LEU A 304 6.13 -9.22 -2.71
C LEU A 304 7.59 -8.91 -2.36
N VAL A 305 8.51 -9.33 -3.24
CA VAL A 305 9.95 -9.09 -3.07
C VAL A 305 10.30 -7.62 -3.31
N ALA A 306 9.97 -7.09 -4.49
CA ALA A 306 10.19 -5.67 -4.82
C ALA A 306 9.36 -5.22 -6.01
N THR A 307 9.05 -3.92 -6.06
CA THR A 307 8.53 -3.25 -7.25
C THR A 307 9.68 -2.90 -8.21
N ARG A 308 9.34 -2.53 -9.46
CA ARG A 308 10.34 -2.04 -10.42
C ARG A 308 11.09 -0.81 -9.88
N ASP A 309 10.38 0.12 -9.26
CA ASP A 309 10.96 1.33 -8.67
C ASP A 309 11.92 1.00 -7.51
N ASP A 310 11.61 -0.02 -6.70
CA ASP A 310 12.53 -0.51 -5.66
C ASP A 310 13.81 -1.07 -6.27
N VAL A 311 13.72 -1.84 -7.36
CA VAL A 311 14.89 -2.38 -8.06
C VAL A 311 15.74 -1.26 -8.68
N ASP A 312 15.10 -0.28 -9.34
CA ASP A 312 15.79 0.88 -9.93
C ASP A 312 16.57 1.67 -8.86
N ARG A 313 15.93 1.96 -7.74
CA ARG A 313 16.54 2.68 -6.62
C ARG A 313 17.65 1.89 -5.95
N PHE A 314 17.47 0.59 -5.77
CA PHE A 314 18.50 -0.29 -5.21
C PHE A 314 19.73 -0.36 -6.10
N LEU A 315 19.56 -0.60 -7.41
CA LEU A 315 20.67 -0.61 -8.36
C LEU A 315 21.38 0.73 -8.42
N ALA A 316 20.65 1.84 -8.41
CA ALA A 316 21.27 3.17 -8.36
C ALA A 316 22.13 3.34 -7.09
N CYS A 317 21.65 2.88 -5.94
CA CYS A 317 22.41 2.89 -4.70
C CYS A 317 23.68 2.05 -4.79
N VAL A 318 23.60 0.81 -5.29
CA VAL A 318 24.75 -0.08 -5.49
C VAL A 318 25.78 0.56 -6.44
N LEU A 319 25.34 1.10 -7.59
CA LEU A 319 26.21 1.68 -8.61
C LEU A 319 26.89 2.99 -8.19
N THR A 320 26.32 3.69 -7.22
CA THR A 320 26.90 4.93 -6.66
C THR A 320 27.71 4.71 -5.38
N GLY A 321 27.80 3.45 -4.90
CA GLY A 321 28.48 3.14 -3.64
C GLY A 321 27.74 3.65 -2.40
N GLY A 322 26.43 3.79 -2.49
CA GLY A 322 25.57 4.20 -1.36
C GLY A 322 25.35 3.08 -0.35
N ASP A 323 24.70 3.43 0.76
CA ASP A 323 24.32 2.48 1.80
C ASP A 323 23.17 1.58 1.35
N THR A 324 23.50 0.36 0.95
CA THR A 324 22.50 -0.64 0.53
C THR A 324 21.66 -1.16 1.68
N ASP A 325 22.17 -1.15 2.93
CA ASP A 325 21.45 -1.67 4.09
C ASP A 325 20.29 -0.75 4.52
N ALA A 326 20.32 0.51 4.08
CA ALA A 326 19.18 1.42 4.21
C ALA A 326 18.00 1.06 3.30
N HIS A 327 18.23 0.24 2.25
CA HIS A 327 17.20 -0.15 1.29
C HIS A 327 16.56 -1.51 1.67
N PRO A 328 15.23 -1.72 1.45
CA PRO A 328 14.60 -3.01 1.75
C PRO A 328 15.27 -4.22 1.09
N LEU A 329 15.74 -4.09 -0.15
CA LEU A 329 16.49 -5.15 -0.85
C LEU A 329 17.90 -5.39 -0.30
N GLY A 330 18.41 -4.53 0.55
CA GLY A 330 19.73 -4.66 1.17
C GLY A 330 19.72 -5.38 2.52
N ARG A 331 18.55 -5.76 3.06
CA ARG A 331 18.42 -6.35 4.40
C ARG A 331 17.35 -7.44 4.46
N GLY A 332 17.41 -8.22 5.55
CA GLY A 332 16.43 -9.27 5.86
C GLY A 332 16.24 -10.26 4.74
N TRP A 333 15.09 -10.86 4.68
CA TRP A 333 14.75 -11.90 3.72
C TRP A 333 14.83 -11.44 2.25
N ARG A 334 14.59 -10.17 1.97
CA ARG A 334 14.70 -9.63 0.60
C ARG A 334 16.12 -9.62 0.08
N ARG A 335 17.09 -9.37 0.96
CA ARG A 335 18.52 -9.48 0.63
C ARG A 335 18.89 -10.91 0.26
N GLU A 336 18.38 -11.89 1.02
CA GLU A 336 18.64 -13.31 0.76
C GLU A 336 18.02 -13.76 -0.55
N VAL A 337 16.74 -13.42 -0.77
CA VAL A 337 16.01 -13.83 -1.99
C VAL A 337 16.56 -13.16 -3.24
N ALA A 338 16.84 -11.86 -3.23
CA ALA A 338 17.20 -11.13 -4.44
C ALA A 338 18.36 -10.15 -4.27
N GLY A 339 18.47 -9.45 -3.13
CA GLY A 339 19.39 -8.33 -2.98
C GLY A 339 20.86 -8.68 -3.25
N ASN A 340 21.35 -9.80 -2.71
CA ASN A 340 22.72 -10.26 -2.95
C ASN A 340 22.97 -10.51 -4.44
N ALA A 341 22.04 -11.18 -5.13
CA ALA A 341 22.18 -11.46 -6.56
C ALA A 341 22.11 -10.19 -7.43
N LEU A 342 21.29 -9.21 -7.03
CA LEU A 342 21.25 -7.91 -7.69
C LEU A 342 22.57 -7.13 -7.53
N CYS A 343 23.23 -7.24 -6.37
CA CYS A 343 24.57 -6.70 -6.16
C CYS A 343 25.60 -7.40 -7.06
N ASP A 344 25.53 -8.73 -7.17
CA ASP A 344 26.44 -9.51 -8.02
C ASP A 344 26.23 -9.23 -9.51
N LEU A 345 24.96 -9.09 -9.94
CA LEU A 345 24.61 -8.68 -11.29
C LEU A 345 25.19 -7.28 -11.59
N ALA A 346 24.98 -6.32 -10.68
CA ALA A 346 25.50 -4.97 -10.83
C ALA A 346 27.03 -4.89 -10.86
N ALA A 347 27.70 -5.80 -10.15
CA ALA A 347 29.16 -5.90 -10.13
C ALA A 347 29.73 -6.72 -11.30
N GLY A 348 28.89 -7.30 -12.17
CA GLY A 348 29.35 -8.14 -13.27
C GLY A 348 29.85 -9.52 -12.83
N ARG A 349 29.55 -9.96 -11.62
CA ARG A 349 29.89 -11.30 -11.12
C ARG A 349 28.81 -12.35 -11.41
N LEU A 350 27.60 -11.90 -11.75
CA LEU A 350 26.47 -12.75 -12.09
C LEU A 350 25.95 -12.40 -13.48
N GLY A 351 25.76 -13.42 -14.30
CA GLY A 351 25.04 -13.35 -15.57
C GLY A 351 23.75 -14.18 -15.49
N ILE A 352 22.87 -13.99 -16.46
CA ILE A 352 21.66 -14.77 -16.63
C ILE A 352 21.55 -15.32 -18.02
N ALA A 353 21.06 -16.56 -18.18
CA ALA A 353 20.79 -17.18 -19.47
C ALA A 353 19.41 -17.82 -19.49
N PRO A 354 18.68 -17.79 -20.61
CA PRO A 354 17.41 -18.49 -20.72
C PRO A 354 17.62 -20.01 -20.75
N LEU A 355 16.69 -20.74 -20.15
CA LEU A 355 16.57 -22.19 -20.22
C LEU A 355 15.31 -22.57 -21.01
N ALA A 356 15.33 -23.72 -21.68
CA ALA A 356 14.18 -24.26 -22.39
C ALA A 356 13.10 -24.77 -21.46
N GLU A 357 13.48 -25.22 -20.24
CA GLU A 357 12.61 -25.79 -19.24
C GLU A 357 12.66 -25.02 -17.93
N PRO A 358 11.66 -25.20 -17.02
CA PRO A 358 11.67 -24.55 -15.71
C PRO A 358 12.99 -24.78 -14.96
N PRO A 359 13.51 -23.79 -14.26
CA PRO A 359 12.94 -22.48 -13.96
C PRO A 359 13.04 -21.42 -15.07
N TYR A 360 13.29 -21.79 -16.32
CA TYR A 360 13.45 -20.91 -17.51
C TYR A 360 14.59 -19.90 -17.43
N LEU A 361 15.32 -19.86 -16.34
CA LEU A 361 16.45 -18.94 -16.10
C LEU A 361 17.57 -19.67 -15.37
N ALA A 362 18.78 -19.59 -15.93
CA ALA A 362 20.01 -19.97 -15.25
C ALA A 362 20.77 -18.74 -14.78
N GLU A 363 21.35 -18.84 -13.59
CA GLU A 363 22.34 -17.92 -13.06
C GLU A 363 23.74 -18.45 -13.37
N ILE A 364 24.60 -17.61 -13.92
CA ILE A 364 25.96 -17.96 -14.33
C ILE A 364 26.93 -17.10 -13.53
N THR A 365 27.79 -17.72 -12.74
CA THR A 365 28.89 -17.01 -12.10
C THR A 365 29.91 -16.59 -13.16
N LEU A 366 30.17 -15.30 -13.21
CA LEU A 366 31.16 -14.73 -14.13
C LEU A 366 32.50 -14.55 -13.39
N PRO A 367 33.65 -14.81 -14.04
CA PRO A 367 34.94 -14.48 -13.46
C PRO A 367 35.00 -12.96 -13.22
N GLY A 368 35.39 -12.56 -12.02
CA GLY A 368 35.56 -11.14 -11.67
C GLY A 368 36.62 -10.51 -12.59
N HIS A 369 36.29 -9.33 -13.10
CA HIS A 369 37.21 -8.49 -13.87
C HIS A 369 37.97 -7.55 -12.94
#